data_2897c7bf1fa4d7731ec12221524dd371
#
_entry.id   2897c7bf1fa4d7731ec12221524dd371
#
_cell.length_a   1.000
_cell.length_b   1.000
_cell.length_c   1.000
_cell.angle_alpha   90.00
_cell.angle_beta   90.00
_cell.angle_gamma   90.00
#
_symmetry.space_group_name_H-M   'P 1'
#
loop_
_entity.id
_entity.type
_entity.pdbx_description
1 polymer ?
#
loop_
_entity_poly.entity_id
_entity_poly.type
_entity_poly.pdbx_seq_one_letter_code
_entity_poly.pdbx_strand_id
1 'polypeptide(L)'
;TLEKGETLGLVGESGCGKSVSCMSILQLNPPQRTLYPTGEILFDGKDLLKMNQKQLRPIRGNEIAMVFQEPMTAMNPLFTIGDQLMEALRVHDHKISKADAYDQSIEAVRRVKIPNPERILNTYPFALSGGMRQRVMIAMAMIARPKLLICDEPTTALDVTIQAQVLD
;
A
#
# COMPACT_ATOMS: atom_id res chain seq x y z
N THR A 1 -1.87 -21.17 -1.61
CA THR A 1 -2.62 -20.54 -2.72
C THR A 1 -3.65 -19.59 -2.12
N LEU A 2 -3.87 -18.46 -2.75
CA LEU A 2 -4.89 -17.48 -2.41
C LEU A 2 -5.74 -17.24 -3.65
N GLU A 3 -7.04 -17.43 -3.54
CA GLU A 3 -7.98 -17.28 -4.64
C GLU A 3 -8.57 -15.85 -4.66
N LYS A 4 -9.15 -15.45 -5.80
CA LYS A 4 -9.77 -14.14 -5.93
C LYS A 4 -10.95 -13.98 -4.94
N GLY A 5 -10.90 -12.92 -4.14
CA GLY A 5 -11.91 -12.65 -3.11
C GLY A 5 -11.65 -13.35 -1.77
N GLU A 6 -10.55 -14.09 -1.64
CA GLU A 6 -10.13 -14.65 -0.37
C GLU A 6 -9.32 -13.65 0.47
N THR A 7 -9.40 -13.84 1.79
CA THR A 7 -8.53 -13.17 2.77
C THR A 7 -7.71 -14.24 3.51
N LEU A 8 -6.39 -14.09 3.50
CA LEU A 8 -5.45 -14.97 4.21
C LEU A 8 -4.84 -14.24 5.40
N GLY A 9 -5.07 -14.73 6.60
CA GLY A 9 -4.43 -14.26 7.82
C GLY A 9 -3.09 -14.97 8.05
N LEU A 10 -1.99 -14.18 8.08
CA LEU A 10 -0.67 -14.69 8.44
C LEU A 10 -0.38 -14.39 9.92
N VAL A 11 -0.44 -15.41 10.76
CA VAL A 11 -0.32 -15.31 12.22
C VAL A 11 1.02 -15.90 12.69
N GLY A 12 1.63 -15.28 13.68
CA GLY A 12 2.88 -15.75 14.29
C GLY A 12 3.44 -14.74 15.28
N GLU A 13 4.38 -15.14 16.11
CA GLU A 13 5.05 -14.28 17.10
C GLU A 13 5.85 -13.15 16.44
N SER A 14 6.20 -12.13 17.24
CA SER A 14 7.09 -11.06 16.76
C SER A 14 8.46 -11.67 16.36
N GLY A 15 9.01 -11.23 15.23
CA GLY A 15 10.28 -11.72 14.74
C GLY A 15 10.23 -13.06 13.98
N CYS A 16 9.09 -13.74 13.85
CA CYS A 16 8.99 -15.01 13.13
C CYS A 16 9.06 -14.89 11.58
N GLY A 17 9.23 -13.67 11.06
CA GLY A 17 9.45 -13.44 9.63
C GLY A 17 8.23 -13.04 8.81
N LYS A 18 7.07 -12.70 9.42
CA LYS A 18 5.86 -12.28 8.70
C LYS A 18 6.13 -11.14 7.71
N SER A 19 6.64 -10.02 8.19
CA SER A 19 6.96 -8.84 7.37
C SER A 19 7.99 -9.13 6.29
N VAL A 20 9.03 -9.92 6.61
CA VAL A 20 10.04 -10.34 5.62
C VAL A 20 9.41 -11.19 4.53
N SER A 21 8.51 -12.10 4.87
CA SER A 21 7.77 -12.92 3.89
C SER A 21 6.88 -12.06 2.99
N CYS A 22 6.12 -11.12 3.57
CA CYS A 22 5.29 -10.17 2.83
C CYS A 22 6.12 -9.31 1.86
N MET A 23 7.23 -8.75 2.33
CA MET A 23 8.15 -7.95 1.50
C MET A 23 8.83 -8.78 0.41
N SER A 24 9.04 -10.09 0.64
CA SER A 24 9.63 -10.99 -0.35
C SER A 24 8.74 -11.16 -1.59
N ILE A 25 7.42 -11.11 -1.44
CA ILE A 25 6.48 -11.21 -2.57
C ILE A 25 6.77 -10.13 -3.62
N LEU A 26 7.10 -8.94 -3.17
CA LEU A 26 7.41 -7.80 -4.04
C LEU A 26 8.92 -7.55 -4.20
N GLN A 27 9.78 -8.44 -3.69
CA GLN A 27 11.24 -8.25 -3.67
C GLN A 27 11.64 -6.87 -3.09
N LEU A 28 11.03 -6.46 -1.97
CA LEU A 28 11.32 -5.20 -1.29
C LEU A 28 12.42 -5.32 -0.22
N ASN A 29 12.82 -6.54 0.12
CA ASN A 29 13.93 -6.77 1.04
C ASN A 29 15.25 -6.27 0.43
N PRO A 30 16.20 -5.75 1.25
CA PRO A 30 17.50 -5.29 0.77
C PRO A 30 18.24 -6.38 0.00
N PRO A 31 18.57 -6.17 -1.28
CA PRO A 31 19.15 -7.22 -2.13
C PRO A 31 20.52 -7.72 -1.63
N GLN A 32 21.26 -6.88 -0.90
CA GLN A 32 22.56 -7.25 -0.32
C GLN A 32 22.46 -8.24 0.85
N ARG A 33 21.26 -8.40 1.42
CA ARG A 33 20.99 -9.24 2.60
C ARG A 33 19.96 -10.33 2.34
N THR A 34 19.51 -10.47 1.09
CA THR A 34 18.39 -11.37 0.77
C THR A 34 18.80 -12.29 -0.39
N LEU A 35 18.64 -13.59 -0.16
CA LEU A 35 18.79 -14.62 -1.17
C LEU A 35 17.52 -15.46 -1.22
N TYR A 36 17.09 -15.80 -2.42
CA TYR A 36 15.99 -16.73 -2.68
C TYR A 36 16.55 -18.00 -3.33
N PRO A 37 17.16 -18.92 -2.54
CA PRO A 37 17.89 -20.07 -3.09
C PRO A 37 16.96 -21.07 -3.78
N THR A 38 15.72 -21.18 -3.34
CA THR A 38 14.71 -22.10 -3.87
C THR A 38 13.31 -21.53 -3.70
N GLY A 39 12.35 -22.10 -4.40
CA GLY A 39 10.94 -21.71 -4.34
C GLY A 39 10.52 -20.81 -5.49
N GLU A 40 9.23 -20.51 -5.51
CA GLU A 40 8.59 -19.64 -6.50
C GLU A 40 7.50 -18.80 -5.84
N ILE A 41 7.20 -17.64 -6.40
CA ILE A 41 6.06 -16.80 -6.01
C ILE A 41 5.27 -16.53 -7.29
N LEU A 42 4.16 -17.24 -7.45
CA LEU A 42 3.32 -17.14 -8.66
C LEU A 42 2.24 -16.07 -8.47
N PHE A 43 2.19 -15.12 -9.37
CA PHE A 43 1.13 -14.13 -9.50
C PHE A 43 0.65 -14.06 -10.96
N ASP A 44 -0.62 -14.36 -11.19
CA ASP A 44 -1.19 -14.49 -12.55
C ASP A 44 -0.33 -15.37 -13.47
N GLY A 45 0.16 -16.50 -12.95
CA GLY A 45 0.99 -17.47 -13.67
C GLY A 45 2.45 -17.06 -13.91
N LYS A 46 2.89 -15.93 -13.38
CA LYS A 46 4.25 -15.40 -13.51
C LYS A 46 5.01 -15.54 -12.20
N ASP A 47 6.21 -16.09 -12.24
CA ASP A 47 7.07 -16.20 -11.07
C ASP A 47 7.76 -14.86 -10.77
N LEU A 48 7.30 -14.19 -9.70
CA LEU A 48 7.81 -12.88 -9.30
C LEU A 48 9.30 -12.93 -8.90
N LEU A 49 9.81 -14.07 -8.39
CA LEU A 49 11.22 -14.19 -7.99
C LEU A 49 12.17 -14.16 -9.18
N LYS A 50 11.70 -14.55 -10.37
CA LYS A 50 12.50 -14.54 -11.62
C LYS A 50 12.45 -13.21 -12.36
N MET A 51 11.62 -12.25 -11.88
CA MET A 51 11.48 -10.94 -12.50
C MET A 51 12.60 -9.99 -12.11
N ASN A 52 13.07 -9.21 -13.08
CA ASN A 52 13.97 -8.09 -12.81
C ASN A 52 13.17 -6.83 -12.37
N GLN A 53 13.89 -5.79 -11.91
CA GLN A 53 13.26 -4.57 -11.38
C GLN A 53 12.37 -3.85 -12.39
N LYS A 54 12.68 -3.89 -13.70
CA LYS A 54 11.85 -3.29 -14.75
C LYS A 54 10.52 -4.03 -14.92
N GLN A 55 10.52 -5.35 -14.73
CA GLN A 55 9.34 -6.19 -14.82
C GLN A 55 8.46 -6.09 -13.57
N LEU A 56 9.06 -5.89 -12.38
CA LEU A 56 8.34 -5.72 -11.12
C LEU A 56 7.70 -4.32 -10.97
N ARG A 57 8.28 -3.30 -11.60
CA ARG A 57 7.80 -1.92 -11.48
C ARG A 57 6.31 -1.74 -11.82
N PRO A 58 5.76 -2.29 -12.92
CA PRO A 58 4.33 -2.17 -13.23
C PRO A 58 3.43 -3.01 -12.30
N ILE A 59 3.98 -3.95 -11.55
CA ILE A 59 3.23 -4.78 -10.62
C ILE A 59 3.10 -4.09 -9.25
N ARG A 60 4.23 -3.53 -8.75
CA ARG A 60 4.30 -2.86 -7.46
C ARG A 60 3.42 -1.61 -7.42
N GLY A 61 2.52 -1.54 -6.46
CA GLY A 61 1.60 -0.43 -6.26
C GLY A 61 0.41 -0.38 -7.22
N ASN A 62 0.40 -1.18 -8.27
CA ASN A 62 -0.67 -1.26 -9.26
C ASN A 62 -1.44 -2.58 -9.19
N GLU A 63 -0.78 -3.71 -9.44
CA GLU A 63 -1.43 -5.03 -9.37
C GLU A 63 -1.34 -5.63 -7.97
N ILE A 64 -0.23 -5.40 -7.28
CA ILE A 64 -0.03 -5.79 -5.87
C ILE A 64 0.39 -4.54 -5.10
N ALA A 65 -0.38 -4.17 -4.09
CA ALA A 65 -0.04 -3.08 -3.18
C ALA A 65 0.26 -3.60 -1.77
N MET A 66 1.01 -2.82 -1.00
CA MET A 66 1.37 -3.15 0.37
C MET A 66 1.11 -1.98 1.31
N VAL A 67 0.46 -2.26 2.42
CA VAL A 67 0.32 -1.37 3.58
C VAL A 67 1.39 -1.76 4.59
N PHE A 68 2.29 -0.84 4.89
CA PHE A 68 3.41 -1.06 5.81
C PHE A 68 3.01 -0.81 7.26
N GLN A 69 3.72 -1.42 8.19
CA GLN A 69 3.50 -1.26 9.64
C GLN A 69 3.66 0.19 10.10
N GLU A 70 4.62 0.95 9.54
CA GLU A 70 4.91 2.33 9.93
C GLU A 70 4.49 3.35 8.86
N PRO A 71 3.39 4.11 9.07
CA PRO A 71 2.92 5.10 8.09
C PRO A 71 3.92 6.23 7.81
N MET A 72 4.75 6.58 8.80
CA MET A 72 5.71 7.68 8.67
C MET A 72 6.85 7.39 7.70
N THR A 73 7.23 6.13 7.55
CA THR A 73 8.28 5.71 6.62
C THR A 73 7.76 5.56 5.19
N ALA A 74 6.45 5.40 5.03
CA ALA A 74 5.80 5.20 3.74
C ALA A 74 5.45 6.52 3.02
N MET A 75 5.35 7.65 3.75
CA MET A 75 4.98 8.96 3.18
C MET A 75 6.16 9.92 3.16
N ASN A 76 6.30 10.65 2.05
CA ASN A 76 7.30 11.72 1.96
C ASN A 76 6.80 12.99 2.68
N PRO A 77 7.48 13.48 3.73
CA PRO A 77 7.03 14.63 4.50
C PRO A 77 7.07 15.96 3.73
N LEU A 78 7.76 16.03 2.60
CA LEU A 78 7.94 17.24 1.79
C LEU A 78 6.81 17.48 0.77
N PHE A 79 5.94 16.50 0.53
CA PHE A 79 4.83 16.59 -0.40
C PHE A 79 3.50 16.53 0.33
N THR A 80 2.48 17.18 -0.24
CA THR A 80 1.13 17.11 0.29
C THR A 80 0.56 15.69 0.10
N ILE A 81 -0.49 15.37 0.84
CA ILE A 81 -1.21 14.09 0.68
C ILE A 81 -1.76 13.97 -0.75
N GLY A 82 -2.29 15.06 -1.30
CA GLY A 82 -2.81 15.08 -2.67
C GLY A 82 -1.74 14.81 -3.72
N ASP A 83 -0.56 15.41 -3.58
CA ASP A 83 0.55 15.17 -4.51
C ASP A 83 0.93 13.69 -4.54
N GLN A 84 1.02 13.06 -3.37
CA GLN A 84 1.43 11.66 -3.24
C GLN A 84 0.36 10.69 -3.77
N LEU A 85 -0.93 10.96 -3.52
CA LEU A 85 -2.03 10.16 -4.06
C LEU A 85 -2.12 10.28 -5.59
N MET A 86 -2.02 11.50 -6.12
CA MET A 86 -1.99 11.72 -7.57
C MET A 86 -0.76 11.10 -8.23
N GLU A 87 0.40 11.12 -7.57
CA GLU A 87 1.61 10.46 -8.05
C GLU A 87 1.40 8.94 -8.15
N ALA A 88 0.82 8.31 -7.13
CA ALA A 88 0.52 6.87 -7.12
C ALA A 88 -0.34 6.45 -8.32
N LEU A 89 -1.27 7.29 -8.78
CA LEU A 89 -2.05 7.05 -10.00
C LEU A 89 -1.21 7.26 -11.26
N ARG A 90 -0.51 8.40 -11.36
CA ARG A 90 0.18 8.84 -12.59
C ARG A 90 1.42 8.03 -12.93
N VAL A 91 2.03 7.37 -11.95
CA VAL A 91 3.17 6.45 -12.18
C VAL A 91 2.75 5.27 -13.05
N HIS A 92 1.49 4.83 -12.95
CA HIS A 92 0.96 3.68 -13.66
C HIS A 92 0.07 4.05 -14.85
N ASP A 93 -0.59 5.21 -14.79
CA ASP A 93 -1.38 5.76 -15.89
C ASP A 93 -0.91 7.18 -16.25
N HIS A 94 0.02 7.25 -17.21
CA HIS A 94 0.54 8.53 -17.70
C HIS A 94 -0.47 9.36 -18.50
N LYS A 95 -1.64 8.77 -18.86
CA LYS A 95 -2.69 9.46 -19.61
C LYS A 95 -3.76 10.09 -18.73
N ILE A 96 -3.79 9.74 -17.46
CA ILE A 96 -4.77 10.31 -16.51
C ILE A 96 -4.59 11.83 -16.42
N SER A 97 -5.68 12.57 -16.58
CA SER A 97 -5.65 14.01 -16.42
C SER A 97 -5.38 14.41 -14.96
N LYS A 98 -4.85 15.62 -14.75
CA LYS A 98 -4.64 16.12 -13.38
C LYS A 98 -5.97 16.24 -12.61
N ALA A 99 -7.05 16.62 -13.29
CA ALA A 99 -8.38 16.74 -12.71
C ALA A 99 -8.91 15.35 -12.27
N ASP A 100 -8.85 14.35 -13.16
CA ASP A 100 -9.32 12.99 -12.83
C ASP A 100 -8.48 12.37 -11.70
N ALA A 101 -7.16 12.60 -11.69
CA ALA A 101 -6.30 12.12 -10.60
C ALA A 101 -6.64 12.79 -9.27
N TYR A 102 -6.98 14.09 -9.29
CA TYR A 102 -7.43 14.82 -8.11
C TYR A 102 -8.76 14.27 -7.59
N ASP A 103 -9.76 14.09 -8.46
CA ASP A 103 -11.08 13.57 -8.10
C ASP A 103 -11.00 12.15 -7.54
N GLN A 104 -10.17 11.29 -8.15
CA GLN A 104 -9.93 9.94 -7.62
C GLN A 104 -9.22 9.99 -6.27
N SER A 105 -8.34 10.96 -6.04
CA SER A 105 -7.67 11.15 -4.73
C SER A 105 -8.66 11.60 -3.65
N ILE A 106 -9.60 12.49 -3.97
CA ILE A 106 -10.73 12.87 -3.10
C ILE A 106 -11.53 11.62 -2.69
N GLU A 107 -11.91 10.82 -3.67
CA GLU A 107 -12.70 9.61 -3.43
C GLU A 107 -11.94 8.56 -2.60
N ALA A 108 -10.64 8.39 -2.83
CA ALA A 108 -9.81 7.49 -2.04
C ALA A 108 -9.77 7.90 -0.56
N VAL A 109 -9.60 9.21 -0.27
CA VAL A 109 -9.63 9.74 1.10
C VAL A 109 -11.01 9.59 1.74
N ARG A 110 -12.08 9.76 0.96
CA ARG A 110 -13.47 9.57 1.42
C ARG A 110 -13.75 8.12 1.81
N ARG A 111 -13.28 7.15 1.03
CA ARG A 111 -13.45 5.70 1.30
C ARG A 111 -12.86 5.28 2.62
N VAL A 112 -11.73 5.83 3.01
CA VAL A 112 -11.12 5.57 4.33
C VAL A 112 -11.73 6.43 5.44
N LYS A 113 -12.92 7.01 5.20
CA LYS A 113 -13.73 7.75 6.19
C LYS A 113 -12.98 8.90 6.87
N ILE A 114 -12.11 9.60 6.13
CA ILE A 114 -11.47 10.83 6.60
C ILE A 114 -12.37 12.03 6.22
N PRO A 115 -12.75 12.88 7.18
CA PRO A 115 -13.60 14.05 6.91
C PRO A 115 -12.82 15.13 6.12
N ASN A 116 -13.56 15.93 5.35
CA ASN A 116 -13.04 17.05 4.57
C ASN A 116 -11.87 16.66 3.64
N PRO A 117 -12.06 15.71 2.71
CA PRO A 117 -10.99 15.18 1.87
C PRO A 117 -10.25 16.27 1.08
N GLU A 118 -10.92 17.30 0.60
CA GLU A 118 -10.32 18.42 -0.13
C GLU A 118 -9.27 19.17 0.73
N ARG A 119 -9.55 19.35 2.01
CA ARG A 119 -8.59 19.95 2.96
C ARG A 119 -7.42 18.98 3.20
N ILE A 120 -7.70 17.70 3.34
CA ILE A 120 -6.67 16.68 3.59
C ILE A 120 -5.69 16.59 2.44
N LEU A 121 -6.14 16.64 1.19
CA LEU A 121 -5.24 16.63 0.03
C LEU A 121 -4.24 17.80 0.04
N ASN A 122 -4.61 18.94 0.60
CA ASN A 122 -3.73 20.11 0.72
C ASN A 122 -2.89 20.12 2.02
N THR A 123 -2.92 19.02 2.78
CA THR A 123 -2.22 18.91 4.07
C THR A 123 -0.96 18.06 3.92
N TYR A 124 0.06 18.36 4.71
CA TYR A 124 1.29 17.57 4.78
C TYR A 124 1.15 16.43 5.80
N PRO A 125 1.89 15.30 5.63
CA PRO A 125 1.79 14.14 6.52
C PRO A 125 2.00 14.46 8.01
N PHE A 126 2.90 15.37 8.35
CA PHE A 126 3.20 15.73 9.74
C PHE A 126 2.04 16.44 10.46
N ALA A 127 1.12 17.06 9.73
CA ALA A 127 -0.05 17.74 10.31
C ALA A 127 -1.22 16.79 10.59
N LEU A 128 -1.11 15.51 10.22
CA LEU A 128 -2.12 14.48 10.45
C LEU A 128 -1.84 13.72 11.76
N SER A 129 -2.90 13.27 12.44
CA SER A 129 -2.78 12.31 13.55
C SER A 129 -2.26 10.95 13.05
N GLY A 130 -1.77 10.09 13.97
CA GLY A 130 -1.29 8.74 13.63
C GLY A 130 -2.34 7.92 12.88
N GLY A 131 -3.56 7.88 13.40
CA GLY A 131 -4.68 7.17 12.76
C GLY A 131 -5.10 7.75 11.41
N MET A 132 -5.00 9.07 11.22
CA MET A 132 -5.25 9.68 9.91
C MET A 132 -4.16 9.32 8.90
N ARG A 133 -2.89 9.32 9.31
CA ARG A 133 -1.77 8.88 8.46
C ARG A 133 -1.93 7.43 8.04
N GLN A 134 -2.31 6.55 8.97
CA GLN A 134 -2.58 5.15 8.67
C GLN A 134 -3.67 5.00 7.61
N ARG A 135 -4.79 5.70 7.77
CA ARG A 135 -5.89 5.67 6.78
C ARG A 135 -5.49 6.25 5.42
N VAL A 136 -4.70 7.32 5.40
CA VAL A 136 -4.14 7.86 4.14
C VAL A 136 -3.23 6.83 3.47
N MET A 137 -2.36 6.14 4.21
CA MET A 137 -1.51 5.09 3.66
C MET A 137 -2.34 3.95 3.05
N ILE A 138 -3.42 3.54 3.70
CA ILE A 138 -4.37 2.56 3.16
C ILE A 138 -5.01 3.10 1.86
N ALA A 139 -5.46 4.36 1.85
CA ALA A 139 -6.00 5.00 0.65
C ALA A 139 -4.98 5.01 -0.51
N MET A 140 -3.71 5.32 -0.23
CA MET A 140 -2.62 5.28 -1.22
C MET A 140 -2.39 3.88 -1.77
N ALA A 141 -2.43 2.85 -0.93
CA ALA A 141 -2.27 1.46 -1.37
C ALA A 141 -3.44 1.00 -2.25
N MET A 142 -4.66 1.47 -1.96
CA MET A 142 -5.87 1.04 -2.65
C MET A 142 -6.24 1.87 -3.89
N ILE A 143 -5.63 3.04 -4.09
CA ILE A 143 -6.07 4.01 -5.12
C ILE A 143 -5.93 3.45 -6.54
N ALA A 144 -4.91 2.64 -6.81
CA ALA A 144 -4.71 1.96 -8.10
C ALA A 144 -5.60 0.72 -8.28
N ARG A 145 -6.44 0.37 -7.29
CA ARG A 145 -7.31 -0.83 -7.28
C ARG A 145 -6.56 -2.13 -7.52
N PRO A 146 -5.59 -2.46 -6.65
CA PRO A 146 -4.77 -3.65 -6.81
C PRO A 146 -5.59 -4.94 -6.75
N LYS A 147 -5.11 -5.99 -7.42
CA LYS A 147 -5.68 -7.34 -7.36
C LYS A 147 -5.36 -8.04 -6.04
N LEU A 148 -4.20 -7.70 -5.45
CA LEU A 148 -3.75 -8.22 -4.15
C LEU A 148 -3.32 -7.06 -3.26
N LEU A 149 -3.90 -6.98 -2.07
CA LEU A 149 -3.47 -6.06 -1.02
C LEU A 149 -2.78 -6.86 0.10
N ILE A 150 -1.53 -6.54 0.36
CA ILE A 150 -0.75 -7.10 1.47
C ILE A 150 -0.78 -6.09 2.62
N CYS A 151 -1.22 -6.51 3.80
CA CYS A 151 -1.28 -5.65 4.98
C CYS A 151 -0.33 -6.20 6.06
N ASP A 152 0.71 -5.44 6.36
CA ASP A 152 1.65 -5.76 7.45
C ASP A 152 1.27 -4.94 8.69
N GLU A 153 0.53 -5.56 9.60
CA GLU A 153 -0.01 -4.95 10.83
C GLU A 153 -0.75 -3.61 10.57
N PRO A 154 -1.76 -3.56 9.69
CA PRO A 154 -2.34 -2.31 9.18
C PRO A 154 -3.10 -1.50 10.22
N THR A 155 -3.32 -2.03 11.41
CA THR A 155 -4.16 -1.40 12.45
C THR A 155 -3.41 -1.07 13.73
N THR A 156 -2.10 -1.29 13.79
CA THR A 156 -1.29 -1.12 15.01
C THR A 156 -1.34 0.31 15.59
N ALA A 157 -1.51 1.31 14.73
CA ALA A 157 -1.63 2.72 15.12
C ALA A 157 -3.08 3.22 15.26
N LEU A 158 -4.08 2.32 15.15
CA LEU A 158 -5.49 2.66 15.22
C LEU A 158 -6.08 2.23 16.57
N ASP A 159 -7.01 3.04 17.10
CA ASP A 159 -7.86 2.60 18.23
C ASP A 159 -8.87 1.53 17.76
N VAL A 160 -9.39 0.77 18.73
CA VAL A 160 -10.27 -0.39 18.48
C VAL A 160 -11.50 -0.04 17.63
N THR A 161 -12.04 1.16 17.84
CA THR A 161 -13.24 1.61 17.11
C THR A 161 -12.94 1.88 15.63
N ILE A 162 -11.78 2.45 15.35
CA ILE A 162 -11.32 2.75 13.99
C ILE A 162 -10.84 1.48 13.29
N GLN A 163 -10.26 0.52 14.01
CA GLN A 163 -9.85 -0.78 13.44
C GLN A 163 -11.03 -1.48 12.77
N ALA A 164 -12.16 -1.61 13.46
CA ALA A 164 -13.36 -2.22 12.88
C ALA A 164 -13.85 -1.51 11.62
N GLN A 165 -13.77 -0.18 11.58
CA GLN A 165 -14.23 0.62 10.44
C GLN A 165 -13.31 0.54 9.19
N VAL A 166 -12.06 0.14 9.37
CA VAL A 166 -11.07 0.04 8.28
C VAL A 166 -11.03 -1.37 7.71
N LEU A 167 -11.40 -2.38 8.51
CA LEU A 167 -11.42 -3.79 8.08
C LEU A 167 -12.73 -4.19 7.38
N ASP A 168 -13.81 -3.41 7.53
CA ASP A 168 -15.09 -3.53 6.78
C ASP A 168 -14.97 -2.90 5.38
#